data_ec43a1f51d7edcfefaa743475379a8c6
#
_entry.id   ec43a1f51d7edcfefaa743475379a8c6
#
_cell.length_a   1.000
_cell.length_b   1.000
_cell.length_c   1.000
_cell.angle_alpha   90.00
_cell.angle_beta   90.00
_cell.angle_gamma   90.00
#
_symmetry.space_group_name_H-M   'P 1'
#
loop_
_entity.id
_entity.type
_entity.pdbx_description
1 polymer ?
#
loop_
_entity_poly.entity_id
_entity_poly.type
_entity_poly.pdbx_seq_one_letter_code
_entity_poly.pdbx_strand_id
1 'polypeptide(L)'
;MITRPPVTRRVLLGAGVGILLTGCRTGTDDPAQPQPSSAPSQEDAIFDLSFTIESRYRPFELIANEVGSADAPTQEGLQLSPTGPEAPFCAVEATVAGSSGKVLLGLAVEDGDHVLGWYDADASRVGIDVRTAGRTRTIRRRKVDLPASFRLGVAVCENQVTVLADSGDGWRPLLTERNKVRALMDMRDSARLGSHRYAYGYGQDSGKRLTEVRWGLFGMTGIRDQHLVQHSDGTPYVRDGKAYFTATCAGLGFFQQAHWGVFTIDLAQPERLEQVAQLYFLRDGLLLGDHAGQIVRDDDRDEWIVANSSWGDFDFKGLHVRHLATTDDILGGVHVLETQRTALPTDQSSWDPGMTRIDGRWYVGFVESPSQKPFDFHPALAVAPEGADWDEKLELVGAATELHQTEGPILAQVQGTWWFLASDGDARHYPVFDLSMRRVGRLDAPYETNIPHPQLLPLDDGGFLLVTFDGTQYAENLMGYGGHGDVLIMRSRD
;
A
#
# COMPACT_ATOMS: atom_id res chain seq x y z
N MET A 1 13.06 -7.90 32.81
CA MET A 1 13.58 -6.52 32.99
C MET A 1 14.92 -6.44 32.26
N ILE A 2 14.95 -5.83 31.08
CA ILE A 2 16.18 -5.48 30.38
C ILE A 2 15.97 -4.04 29.93
N THR A 3 16.68 -3.16 30.59
CA THR A 3 16.70 -1.72 30.38
C THR A 3 17.55 -1.40 29.13
N ARG A 4 17.00 -0.63 28.19
CA ARG A 4 17.76 -0.05 27.08
C ARG A 4 18.47 1.24 27.53
N PRO A 5 19.70 1.50 27.07
CA PRO A 5 20.39 2.76 27.32
C PRO A 5 19.91 3.86 26.36
N PRO A 6 20.01 5.14 26.75
CA PRO A 6 19.62 6.27 25.94
C PRO A 6 20.65 6.60 24.87
N VAL A 7 20.17 6.97 23.68
CA VAL A 7 20.98 7.45 22.55
C VAL A 7 21.38 8.91 22.81
N THR A 8 22.67 9.15 22.93
CA THR A 8 23.25 10.48 23.11
C THR A 8 23.55 11.12 21.75
N ARG A 9 22.89 12.23 21.44
CA ARG A 9 23.22 13.11 20.30
C ARG A 9 24.60 13.76 20.57
N ARG A 10 25.56 13.54 19.68
CA ARG A 10 26.78 14.33 19.59
C ARG A 10 26.60 15.43 18.55
N VAL A 11 26.58 16.67 19.00
CA VAL A 11 26.71 17.86 18.17
C VAL A 11 28.23 18.11 17.95
N LEU A 12 28.65 18.13 16.69
CA LEU A 12 30.00 18.57 16.31
C LEU A 12 29.90 20.00 15.76
N LEU A 13 30.42 20.93 16.54
CA LEU A 13 30.70 22.30 16.11
C LEU A 13 32.09 22.33 15.44
N GLY A 14 32.13 22.61 14.15
CA GLY A 14 33.34 22.88 13.39
C GLY A 14 33.48 24.40 13.13
N ALA A 15 34.46 25.03 13.73
CA ALA A 15 34.85 26.42 13.47
C ALA A 15 35.73 26.46 12.22
N GLY A 16 35.37 27.21 11.20
CA GLY A 16 36.19 27.50 10.02
C GLY A 16 36.59 28.97 9.99
N VAL A 17 37.88 29.20 9.98
CA VAL A 17 38.55 30.51 9.95
C VAL A 17 38.46 31.12 8.54
N GLY A 18 37.98 32.35 8.44
CA GLY A 18 37.99 33.13 7.20
C GLY A 18 39.33 33.80 6.94
N ILE A 19 39.76 33.80 5.69
CA ILE A 19 40.85 34.65 5.20
C ILE A 19 40.24 35.61 4.16
N LEU A 20 40.32 36.92 4.50
CA LEU A 20 40.02 38.03 3.61
C LEU A 20 41.26 38.33 2.73
N LEU A 21 41.07 38.31 1.43
CA LEU A 21 42.00 38.96 0.50
C LEU A 21 41.26 40.03 -0.27
N THR A 22 41.56 41.28 0.01
CA THR A 22 41.20 42.49 -0.72
C THR A 22 42.10 42.62 -1.97
N GLY A 23 41.46 42.72 -3.14
CA GLY A 23 42.15 43.10 -4.39
C GLY A 23 41.27 44.08 -5.20
N CYS A 24 41.62 45.38 -5.11
CA CYS A 24 41.10 46.42 -5.98
C CYS A 24 41.59 46.26 -7.39
N ARG A 25 40.68 46.23 -8.37
CA ARG A 25 40.99 46.57 -9.80
C ARG A 25 39.87 47.47 -10.33
N THR A 26 40.28 48.66 -10.71
CA THR A 26 39.52 49.62 -11.50
C THR A 26 39.44 49.13 -12.96
N GLY A 27 38.24 49.04 -13.48
CA GLY A 27 37.99 48.73 -14.91
C GLY A 27 36.72 49.42 -15.36
N THR A 28 36.86 50.17 -16.41
CA THR A 28 35.96 51.07 -17.10
C THR A 28 34.61 50.46 -17.49
N ASP A 29 33.54 51.23 -17.26
CA ASP A 29 32.16 50.95 -17.66
C ASP A 29 32.04 50.94 -19.21
N ASP A 30 31.65 49.78 -19.76
CA ASP A 30 31.02 49.66 -21.06
C ASP A 30 29.55 49.26 -20.86
N PRO A 31 28.56 49.90 -21.52
CA PRO A 31 27.14 49.55 -21.30
C PRO A 31 26.87 48.17 -21.93
N ALA A 32 26.57 47.21 -21.04
CA ALA A 32 26.15 45.87 -21.43
C ALA A 32 24.87 45.92 -22.28
N GLN A 33 24.95 45.39 -23.50
CA GLN A 33 23.76 45.07 -24.29
C GLN A 33 22.93 44.04 -23.53
N PRO A 34 21.59 44.15 -23.52
CA PRO A 34 20.75 43.11 -22.94
C PRO A 34 20.94 41.83 -23.77
N GLN A 35 21.44 40.78 -23.11
CA GLN A 35 21.41 39.44 -23.67
C GLN A 35 19.94 39.02 -23.82
N PRO A 36 19.57 38.41 -24.97
CA PRO A 36 18.25 37.80 -25.07
C PRO A 36 18.11 36.73 -23.96
N SER A 37 17.07 36.80 -23.15
CA SER A 37 16.72 35.72 -22.23
C SER A 37 16.60 34.45 -23.08
N SER A 38 17.50 33.51 -22.88
CA SER A 38 17.31 32.16 -23.41
C SER A 38 16.00 31.64 -22.92
N ALA A 39 15.11 31.25 -23.81
CA ALA A 39 13.95 30.45 -23.41
C ALA A 39 14.46 29.27 -22.57
N PRO A 40 13.77 28.86 -21.49
CA PRO A 40 14.18 27.72 -20.70
C PRO A 40 14.38 26.51 -21.64
N SER A 41 15.47 25.81 -21.46
CA SER A 41 15.72 24.60 -22.25
C SER A 41 14.65 23.58 -21.85
N GLN A 42 14.20 22.76 -22.78
CA GLN A 42 13.20 21.70 -22.54
C GLN A 42 13.64 20.74 -21.41
N GLU A 43 14.94 20.70 -21.11
CA GLU A 43 15.56 19.91 -20.03
C GLU A 43 15.29 20.46 -18.62
N ASP A 44 14.87 21.71 -18.46
CA ASP A 44 14.65 22.34 -17.14
C ASP A 44 13.20 22.28 -16.69
N ALA A 45 12.27 21.86 -17.54
CA ALA A 45 10.83 21.98 -17.32
C ALA A 45 10.30 21.23 -16.08
N ILE A 46 10.89 20.08 -15.69
CA ILE A 46 10.49 19.37 -14.48
C ILE A 46 10.89 20.13 -13.21
N PHE A 47 11.93 20.95 -13.28
CA PHE A 47 12.43 21.74 -12.15
C PHE A 47 11.68 23.05 -11.97
N ASP A 48 10.88 23.46 -12.97
CA ASP A 48 9.94 24.58 -12.87
C ASP A 48 8.65 24.19 -12.14
N LEU A 49 8.40 22.86 -11.95
CA LEU A 49 7.25 22.38 -11.20
C LEU A 49 7.49 22.53 -9.69
N SER A 50 6.60 23.23 -9.02
CA SER A 50 6.54 23.36 -7.56
C SER A 50 5.17 22.95 -7.06
N PHE A 51 5.11 22.08 -6.05
CA PHE A 51 3.88 21.47 -5.58
C PHE A 51 3.41 22.01 -4.22
N THR A 52 2.09 22.09 -4.04
CA THR A 52 1.44 22.37 -2.76
C THR A 52 0.39 21.34 -2.44
N ILE A 53 0.30 20.94 -1.16
CA ILE A 53 -0.74 20.02 -0.69
C ILE A 53 -2.10 20.71 -0.77
N GLU A 54 -3.03 20.11 -1.54
CA GLU A 54 -4.42 20.53 -1.63
C GLU A 54 -5.34 19.66 -0.77
N SER A 55 -5.06 18.37 -0.70
CA SER A 55 -5.85 17.41 0.08
C SER A 55 -4.97 16.48 0.89
N ARG A 56 -5.40 16.21 2.13
CA ARG A 56 -4.84 15.19 3.00
C ARG A 56 -5.96 14.52 3.76
N TYR A 57 -6.04 13.20 3.67
CA TYR A 57 -7.04 12.43 4.40
C TYR A 57 -6.57 10.99 4.63
N ARG A 58 -7.18 10.31 5.62
CA ARG A 58 -6.97 8.89 5.85
C ARG A 58 -8.14 8.09 5.28
N PRO A 59 -7.93 7.25 4.28
CA PRO A 59 -8.90 6.24 3.93
C PRO A 59 -8.91 5.15 4.99
N PHE A 60 -10.08 4.91 5.57
CA PHE A 60 -10.29 3.80 6.49
C PHE A 60 -11.61 3.12 6.14
N GLU A 61 -11.57 1.82 5.95
CA GLU A 61 -12.74 1.01 5.69
C GLU A 61 -12.53 -0.40 6.25
N LEU A 62 -13.41 -0.84 7.18
CA LEU A 62 -13.30 -2.18 7.76
C LEU A 62 -13.77 -3.24 6.77
N ILE A 63 -14.85 -2.96 6.03
CA ILE A 63 -15.42 -3.80 4.99
C ILE A 63 -15.60 -2.96 3.72
N ALA A 64 -14.70 -3.11 2.75
CA ALA A 64 -14.76 -2.37 1.48
C ALA A 64 -15.71 -3.03 0.47
N ASN A 65 -15.84 -4.34 0.52
CA ASN A 65 -16.78 -5.08 -0.31
C ASN A 65 -17.69 -5.92 0.60
N GLU A 66 -18.90 -5.40 0.84
CA GLU A 66 -19.92 -6.09 1.61
C GLU A 66 -20.51 -7.23 0.79
N VAL A 67 -20.31 -8.46 1.25
CA VAL A 67 -20.81 -9.68 0.63
C VAL A 67 -22.18 -10.07 1.19
N GLY A 68 -22.51 -9.61 2.37
CA GLY A 68 -23.82 -9.83 2.97
C GLY A 68 -23.97 -9.26 4.36
N SER A 69 -25.22 -9.32 4.84
CA SER A 69 -25.62 -8.79 6.13
C SER A 69 -26.74 -9.61 6.76
N ALA A 70 -26.97 -9.40 8.07
CA ALA A 70 -28.09 -9.94 8.81
C ALA A 70 -28.55 -8.94 9.88
N ASP A 71 -29.87 -8.76 10.06
CA ASP A 71 -30.41 -7.82 11.04
C ASP A 71 -30.06 -8.24 12.48
N ALA A 72 -30.27 -9.52 12.81
CA ALA A 72 -29.90 -10.10 14.09
C ALA A 72 -29.78 -11.63 13.98
N PRO A 73 -28.94 -12.28 14.81
CA PRO A 73 -28.97 -13.71 14.97
C PRO A 73 -30.34 -14.16 15.56
N THR A 74 -30.94 -15.16 14.93
CA THR A 74 -32.26 -15.68 15.30
C THR A 74 -32.21 -16.74 16.43
N GLN A 75 -31.03 -17.29 16.69
CA GLN A 75 -30.78 -18.37 17.64
C GLN A 75 -29.52 -18.13 18.46
N GLU A 76 -29.45 -18.73 19.63
CA GLU A 76 -28.19 -18.83 20.39
C GLU A 76 -27.17 -19.70 19.63
N GLY A 77 -25.89 -19.43 19.90
CA GLY A 77 -24.80 -20.13 19.23
C GLY A 77 -24.25 -19.39 18.03
N LEU A 78 -23.43 -20.08 17.28
CA LEU A 78 -22.74 -19.55 16.12
C LEU A 78 -23.57 -19.76 14.85
N GLN A 79 -23.79 -18.69 14.09
CA GLN A 79 -24.45 -18.74 12.78
C GLN A 79 -23.40 -18.48 11.70
N LEU A 80 -23.61 -19.06 10.54
CA LEU A 80 -22.73 -18.97 9.38
C LEU A 80 -23.42 -18.26 8.23
N SER A 81 -22.66 -17.45 7.50
CA SER A 81 -23.11 -16.85 6.23
C SER A 81 -23.30 -17.91 5.16
N PRO A 82 -24.10 -17.64 4.11
CA PRO A 82 -24.27 -18.58 3.00
C PRO A 82 -23.00 -18.72 2.16
N THR A 83 -22.15 -17.68 2.10
CA THR A 83 -20.92 -17.64 1.30
C THR A 83 -19.70 -17.45 2.22
N GLY A 84 -18.55 -17.91 1.77
CA GLY A 84 -17.26 -17.70 2.44
C GLY A 84 -16.47 -16.53 1.82
N PRO A 85 -15.33 -16.17 2.43
CA PRO A 85 -14.45 -15.15 1.86
C PRO A 85 -13.70 -15.67 0.63
N GLU A 86 -13.54 -14.80 -0.37
CA GLU A 86 -12.76 -15.09 -1.58
C GLU A 86 -11.25 -14.94 -1.35
N ALA A 87 -10.86 -14.17 -0.34
CA ALA A 87 -9.46 -13.93 0.03
C ALA A 87 -9.29 -13.90 1.56
N PRO A 88 -8.08 -14.20 2.08
CA PRO A 88 -7.83 -14.16 3.52
C PRO A 88 -7.66 -12.73 4.05
N PHE A 89 -8.39 -11.79 3.45
CA PHE A 89 -8.51 -10.39 3.84
C PHE A 89 -10.00 -10.09 3.97
N CYS A 90 -10.54 -10.32 5.15
CA CYS A 90 -11.99 -10.26 5.36
C CYS A 90 -12.31 -9.73 6.76
N ALA A 91 -13.55 -9.27 6.93
CA ALA A 91 -14.02 -8.76 8.20
C ALA A 91 -15.49 -9.13 8.46
N VAL A 92 -15.81 -9.19 9.74
CA VAL A 92 -17.18 -9.26 10.24
C VAL A 92 -17.34 -8.17 11.28
N GLU A 93 -18.41 -7.40 11.19
CA GLU A 93 -18.78 -6.41 12.19
C GLU A 93 -20.24 -6.54 12.63
N ALA A 94 -20.54 -6.08 13.81
CA ALA A 94 -21.90 -6.05 14.33
C ALA A 94 -22.08 -4.93 15.36
N THR A 95 -23.29 -4.40 15.47
CA THR A 95 -23.71 -3.59 16.61
C THR A 95 -24.00 -4.52 17.79
N VAL A 96 -23.39 -4.24 18.93
CA VAL A 96 -23.51 -5.02 20.17
C VAL A 96 -24.28 -4.20 21.19
N ALA A 97 -25.31 -4.78 21.79
CA ALA A 97 -26.08 -4.18 22.88
C ALA A 97 -26.22 -5.15 24.05
N GLY A 98 -26.47 -4.62 25.27
CA GLY A 98 -26.64 -5.40 26.50
C GLY A 98 -25.41 -5.39 27.41
N SER A 99 -25.53 -5.91 28.62
CA SER A 99 -24.54 -5.76 29.68
C SER A 99 -23.89 -7.08 30.15
N SER A 100 -24.34 -8.24 29.69
CA SER A 100 -23.83 -9.54 30.13
C SER A 100 -23.66 -10.51 28.97
N GLY A 101 -22.84 -11.54 29.16
CA GLY A 101 -22.63 -12.62 28.21
C GLY A 101 -21.55 -12.34 27.14
N LYS A 102 -21.39 -13.30 26.24
CA LYS A 102 -20.31 -13.36 25.25
C LYS A 102 -20.86 -13.25 23.82
N VAL A 103 -20.23 -12.43 23.01
CA VAL A 103 -20.45 -12.32 21.55
C VAL A 103 -19.23 -12.76 20.78
N LEU A 104 -19.44 -13.32 19.56
CA LEU A 104 -18.41 -13.94 18.71
C LEU A 104 -18.59 -13.48 17.26
N LEU A 105 -17.49 -13.12 16.61
CA LEU A 105 -17.42 -12.79 15.18
C LEU A 105 -16.16 -13.44 14.59
N GLY A 106 -16.17 -13.79 13.31
CA GLY A 106 -15.00 -14.28 12.61
C GLY A 106 -15.30 -15.24 11.46
N LEU A 107 -14.55 -16.33 11.37
CA LEU A 107 -14.68 -17.36 10.34
C LEU A 107 -14.82 -18.73 10.98
N ALA A 108 -15.70 -19.57 10.42
CA ALA A 108 -15.89 -20.94 10.90
C ALA A 108 -16.30 -21.89 9.77
N VAL A 109 -16.02 -23.17 9.99
CA VAL A 109 -16.60 -24.30 9.26
C VAL A 109 -17.77 -24.85 10.06
N GLU A 110 -18.83 -25.32 9.43
CA GLU A 110 -19.97 -25.92 10.09
C GLU A 110 -19.51 -27.08 11.00
N ASP A 111 -19.84 -26.99 12.29
CA ASP A 111 -19.42 -27.94 13.36
C ASP A 111 -17.91 -28.24 13.43
N GLY A 112 -17.12 -27.39 12.81
CA GLY A 112 -15.70 -27.61 12.55
C GLY A 112 -14.74 -26.57 13.12
N ASP A 113 -13.66 -26.43 12.39
CA ASP A 113 -12.59 -25.49 12.69
C ASP A 113 -13.11 -24.03 12.64
N HIS A 114 -12.53 -23.17 13.48
CA HIS A 114 -12.88 -21.75 13.47
C HIS A 114 -11.72 -20.85 13.95
N VAL A 115 -11.78 -19.60 13.53
CA VAL A 115 -11.02 -18.49 14.10
C VAL A 115 -12.01 -17.37 14.45
N LEU A 116 -12.15 -17.09 15.73
CA LEU A 116 -13.17 -16.16 16.25
C LEU A 116 -12.54 -15.14 17.18
N GLY A 117 -12.86 -13.87 16.95
CA GLY A 117 -12.73 -12.81 17.93
C GLY A 117 -13.99 -12.73 18.79
N TRP A 118 -13.85 -12.39 20.06
CA TRP A 118 -14.97 -12.30 20.97
C TRP A 118 -14.83 -11.20 22.01
N TYR A 119 -15.96 -10.76 22.53
CA TYR A 119 -16.07 -9.94 23.73
C TYR A 119 -16.98 -10.63 24.77
N ASP A 120 -16.49 -10.72 25.98
CA ASP A 120 -17.20 -11.25 27.15
C ASP A 120 -17.41 -10.12 28.16
N ALA A 121 -18.66 -9.69 28.32
CA ALA A 121 -19.00 -8.57 29.17
C ALA A 121 -18.88 -8.92 30.68
N ASP A 122 -19.19 -10.14 31.06
CA ASP A 122 -19.13 -10.56 32.46
C ASP A 122 -17.69 -10.59 32.98
N ALA A 123 -16.76 -10.94 32.09
CA ALA A 123 -15.34 -10.95 32.38
C ALA A 123 -14.62 -9.63 32.02
N SER A 124 -15.31 -8.67 31.37
CA SER A 124 -14.72 -7.46 30.76
C SER A 124 -13.47 -7.81 29.94
N ARG A 125 -13.61 -8.72 28.98
CA ARG A 125 -12.47 -9.23 28.19
C ARG A 125 -12.80 -9.39 26.72
N VAL A 126 -11.80 -9.10 25.89
CA VAL A 126 -11.73 -9.54 24.50
C VAL A 126 -10.78 -10.70 24.37
N GLY A 127 -10.99 -11.55 23.35
CA GLY A 127 -10.09 -12.66 23.07
C GLY A 127 -10.19 -13.14 21.64
N ILE A 128 -9.26 -14.05 21.28
CA ILE A 128 -9.21 -14.76 20.02
C ILE A 128 -9.17 -16.25 20.34
N ASP A 129 -10.14 -16.99 19.81
CA ASP A 129 -10.24 -18.42 19.89
C ASP A 129 -9.92 -19.03 18.50
N VAL A 130 -9.13 -20.11 18.51
CA VAL A 130 -8.90 -20.96 17.33
C VAL A 130 -9.31 -22.38 17.68
N ARG A 131 -10.17 -22.98 16.87
CA ARG A 131 -10.51 -24.39 16.94
C ARG A 131 -9.93 -25.11 15.74
N THR A 132 -9.21 -26.17 16.01
CA THR A 132 -8.70 -27.09 14.99
C THR A 132 -8.66 -28.50 15.55
N ALA A 133 -8.97 -29.50 14.72
CA ALA A 133 -9.05 -30.91 15.10
C ALA A 133 -9.93 -31.12 16.35
N GLY A 134 -11.08 -30.49 16.40
CA GLY A 134 -12.08 -30.62 17.49
C GLY A 134 -11.71 -29.91 18.80
N ARG A 135 -10.57 -29.23 18.88
CA ARG A 135 -10.08 -28.59 20.11
C ARG A 135 -10.04 -27.07 19.99
N THR A 136 -10.83 -26.37 20.80
CA THR A 136 -10.78 -24.89 20.91
C THR A 136 -9.68 -24.46 21.88
N ARG A 137 -8.93 -23.43 21.47
CA ARG A 137 -7.89 -22.76 22.26
C ARG A 137 -8.08 -21.26 22.23
N THR A 138 -8.18 -20.62 23.40
CA THR A 138 -8.03 -19.16 23.50
C THR A 138 -6.55 -18.84 23.38
N ILE A 139 -6.13 -18.32 22.23
CA ILE A 139 -4.71 -18.07 21.91
C ILE A 139 -4.23 -16.72 22.42
N ARG A 140 -5.15 -15.76 22.58
CA ARG A 140 -4.86 -14.45 23.16
C ARG A 140 -6.11 -13.88 23.84
N ARG A 141 -5.93 -13.12 24.92
CA ARG A 141 -7.01 -12.38 25.59
C ARG A 141 -6.46 -11.14 26.30
N ARG A 142 -7.30 -10.12 26.43
CA ARG A 142 -6.99 -8.87 27.12
C ARG A 142 -8.20 -8.38 27.92
N LYS A 143 -7.96 -7.76 29.08
CA LYS A 143 -9.02 -7.07 29.83
C LYS A 143 -9.34 -5.74 29.13
N VAL A 144 -10.57 -5.53 28.77
CA VAL A 144 -11.10 -4.32 28.12
C VAL A 144 -12.51 -4.11 28.64
N ASP A 145 -12.78 -2.89 29.08
CA ASP A 145 -14.12 -2.48 29.47
C ASP A 145 -14.75 -1.69 28.33
N LEU A 146 -15.90 -2.14 27.83
CA LEU A 146 -16.64 -1.51 26.75
C LEU A 146 -18.02 -1.09 27.25
N PRO A 147 -18.61 -0.02 26.70
CA PRO A 147 -19.95 0.42 27.08
C PRO A 147 -21.00 -0.65 26.77
N ALA A 148 -22.23 -0.43 27.25
CA ALA A 148 -23.34 -1.36 27.03
C ALA A 148 -23.73 -1.46 25.52
N SER A 149 -23.43 -0.43 24.72
CA SER A 149 -23.65 -0.41 23.27
C SER A 149 -22.39 0.07 22.57
N PHE A 150 -21.94 -0.65 21.54
CA PHE A 150 -20.77 -0.37 20.72
C PHE A 150 -20.82 -1.23 19.46
N ARG A 151 -19.98 -0.90 18.45
CA ARG A 151 -19.72 -1.80 17.31
C ARG A 151 -18.52 -2.68 17.62
N LEU A 152 -18.62 -3.97 17.35
CA LEU A 152 -17.53 -4.94 17.42
C LEU A 152 -17.14 -5.33 16.00
N GLY A 153 -15.84 -5.35 15.71
CA GLY A 153 -15.29 -5.82 14.45
C GLY A 153 -14.23 -6.90 14.68
N VAL A 154 -14.17 -7.85 13.77
CA VAL A 154 -13.09 -8.84 13.69
C VAL A 154 -12.60 -8.87 12.26
N ALA A 155 -11.34 -8.47 12.07
CA ALA A 155 -10.65 -8.52 10.79
C ALA A 155 -9.66 -9.67 10.77
N VAL A 156 -9.61 -10.35 9.62
CA VAL A 156 -8.60 -11.34 9.26
C VAL A 156 -7.83 -10.77 8.08
N CYS A 157 -6.52 -10.56 8.26
CA CYS A 157 -5.61 -10.16 7.19
C CYS A 157 -4.53 -11.23 7.10
N GLU A 158 -4.68 -12.15 6.17
CA GLU A 158 -3.97 -13.44 6.09
C GLU A 158 -4.15 -14.26 7.37
N ASN A 159 -3.08 -14.42 8.14
CA ASN A 159 -3.06 -15.14 9.41
C ASN A 159 -3.16 -14.21 10.63
N GLN A 160 -3.30 -12.91 10.41
CA GLN A 160 -3.46 -11.97 11.51
C GLN A 160 -4.92 -11.71 11.78
N VAL A 161 -5.33 -11.96 13.00
CA VAL A 161 -6.69 -11.69 13.50
C VAL A 161 -6.63 -10.51 14.44
N THR A 162 -7.45 -9.51 14.18
CA THR A 162 -7.58 -8.31 15.01
C THR A 162 -9.03 -8.14 15.46
N VAL A 163 -9.23 -7.98 16.75
CA VAL A 163 -10.51 -7.58 17.33
C VAL A 163 -10.50 -6.06 17.50
N LEU A 164 -11.52 -5.39 16.98
CA LEU A 164 -11.69 -3.94 17.02
C LEU A 164 -13.01 -3.60 17.73
N ALA A 165 -13.09 -2.39 18.26
CA ALA A 165 -14.36 -1.82 18.70
C ALA A 165 -14.45 -0.34 18.28
N ASP A 166 -15.68 0.10 18.07
CA ASP A 166 -16.05 1.50 17.90
C ASP A 166 -17.15 1.85 18.90
N SER A 167 -16.84 2.81 19.77
CA SER A 167 -17.78 3.32 20.81
C SER A 167 -18.29 4.72 20.49
N GLY A 168 -18.14 5.16 19.22
CA GLY A 168 -18.55 6.49 18.73
C GLY A 168 -17.38 7.37 18.26
N ASP A 169 -16.13 7.00 18.60
CA ASP A 169 -14.91 7.76 18.24
C ASP A 169 -14.15 7.10 17.09
N GLY A 170 -14.78 6.19 16.36
CA GLY A 170 -14.19 5.39 15.29
C GLY A 170 -13.57 4.07 15.77
N TRP A 171 -13.17 3.25 14.81
CA TRP A 171 -12.62 1.93 15.05
C TRP A 171 -11.25 2.00 15.74
N ARG A 172 -11.06 1.22 16.79
CA ARG A 172 -9.78 1.06 17.49
C ARG A 172 -9.44 -0.42 17.67
N PRO A 173 -8.20 -0.84 17.39
CA PRO A 173 -7.73 -2.18 17.65
C PRO A 173 -7.66 -2.46 19.16
N LEU A 174 -8.25 -3.56 19.59
CA LEU A 174 -8.24 -4.01 20.98
C LEU A 174 -7.24 -5.12 21.23
N LEU A 175 -7.12 -6.05 20.28
CA LEU A 175 -6.31 -7.25 20.42
C LEU A 175 -5.93 -7.78 19.04
N THR A 176 -4.65 -8.16 18.85
CA THR A 176 -4.15 -8.72 17.60
C THR A 176 -3.30 -9.97 17.88
N GLU A 177 -3.44 -11.01 17.06
CA GLU A 177 -2.59 -12.22 17.10
C GLU A 177 -2.36 -12.76 15.68
N ARG A 178 -1.12 -13.09 15.36
CA ARG A 178 -0.70 -13.61 14.05
C ARG A 178 -0.01 -14.99 14.16
N ASN A 179 1.07 -15.06 14.90
CA ASN A 179 1.95 -16.23 14.91
C ASN A 179 1.27 -17.50 15.42
N LYS A 180 0.42 -17.37 16.44
CA LYS A 180 -0.32 -18.51 16.98
C LYS A 180 -1.48 -18.94 16.07
N VAL A 181 -2.09 -17.99 15.33
CA VAL A 181 -3.08 -18.32 14.31
C VAL A 181 -2.39 -19.13 13.22
N ARG A 182 -1.33 -18.61 12.61
CA ARG A 182 -0.57 -19.29 11.56
C ARG A 182 -0.10 -20.69 11.96
N ALA A 183 0.36 -20.86 13.19
CA ALA A 183 0.84 -22.15 13.69
C ALA A 183 -0.28 -23.21 13.85
N LEU A 184 -1.54 -22.78 13.96
CA LEU A 184 -2.69 -23.66 14.13
C LEU A 184 -3.52 -23.80 12.85
N MET A 185 -3.59 -22.72 12.06
CA MET A 185 -4.48 -22.61 10.91
C MET A 185 -3.90 -21.57 9.93
N ASP A 186 -3.35 -22.03 8.81
CA ASP A 186 -2.90 -21.13 7.75
C ASP A 186 -4.08 -20.77 6.84
N MET A 187 -4.58 -19.53 6.93
CA MET A 187 -5.71 -19.04 6.15
C MET A 187 -5.34 -18.66 4.72
N ARG A 188 -4.05 -18.64 4.38
CA ARG A 188 -3.58 -18.42 3.01
C ARG A 188 -3.74 -19.66 2.12
N ASP A 189 -3.90 -20.84 2.71
CA ASP A 189 -4.27 -22.05 1.98
C ASP A 189 -5.68 -21.87 1.41
N SER A 190 -5.80 -21.83 0.08
CA SER A 190 -7.04 -21.52 -0.61
C SER A 190 -8.13 -22.57 -0.39
N ALA A 191 -7.75 -23.84 -0.25
CA ALA A 191 -8.71 -24.93 0.01
C ALA A 191 -9.27 -24.81 1.44
N ARG A 192 -8.43 -24.50 2.41
CA ARG A 192 -8.85 -24.22 3.79
C ARG A 192 -9.76 -23.02 3.85
N LEU A 193 -9.36 -21.89 3.27
CA LEU A 193 -10.16 -20.67 3.23
C LEU A 193 -11.53 -20.93 2.62
N GLY A 194 -11.60 -21.61 1.49
CA GLY A 194 -12.82 -21.94 0.77
C GLY A 194 -13.82 -22.80 1.57
N SER A 195 -13.36 -23.52 2.61
CA SER A 195 -14.22 -24.27 3.52
C SER A 195 -14.88 -23.39 4.58
N HIS A 196 -14.33 -22.21 4.87
CA HIS A 196 -14.83 -21.30 5.91
C HIS A 196 -15.96 -20.42 5.42
N ARG A 197 -16.80 -20.00 6.37
CA ARG A 197 -17.87 -19.02 6.20
C ARG A 197 -17.68 -17.90 7.21
N TYR A 198 -18.20 -16.72 6.93
CA TYR A 198 -18.31 -15.69 7.94
C TYR A 198 -19.19 -16.18 9.06
N ALA A 199 -18.79 -15.91 10.29
CA ALA A 199 -19.42 -16.45 11.49
C ALA A 199 -19.73 -15.35 12.50
N TYR A 200 -20.92 -15.39 13.08
CA TYR A 200 -21.38 -14.44 14.09
C TYR A 200 -22.34 -15.10 15.06
N GLY A 201 -22.40 -14.62 16.29
CA GLY A 201 -23.31 -15.18 17.27
C GLY A 201 -23.02 -14.74 18.71
N TYR A 202 -23.75 -15.34 19.64
CA TYR A 202 -23.58 -15.12 21.07
C TYR A 202 -23.69 -16.43 21.84
N GLY A 203 -23.06 -16.47 23.03
CA GLY A 203 -23.06 -17.65 23.89
C GLY A 203 -24.45 -17.91 24.53
N GLN A 204 -24.63 -19.13 25.06
CA GLN A 204 -25.83 -19.49 25.80
C GLN A 204 -26.04 -18.53 26.97
N ASP A 205 -27.31 -18.24 27.27
CA ASP A 205 -27.72 -17.33 28.36
C ASP A 205 -27.09 -15.91 28.26
N SER A 206 -26.69 -15.51 27.08
CA SER A 206 -26.12 -14.17 26.87
C SER A 206 -27.18 -13.09 26.92
N GLY A 207 -26.99 -12.10 27.80
CA GLY A 207 -27.75 -10.84 27.78
C GLY A 207 -27.31 -9.86 26.68
N LYS A 208 -26.27 -10.21 25.89
CA LYS A 208 -25.83 -9.47 24.70
C LYS A 208 -26.73 -9.81 23.52
N ARG A 209 -26.88 -8.82 22.65
CA ARG A 209 -27.55 -8.97 21.35
C ARG A 209 -26.63 -8.40 20.25
N LEU A 210 -26.61 -9.07 19.10
CA LEU A 210 -26.01 -8.56 17.87
C LEU A 210 -27.13 -8.06 16.97
N THR A 211 -26.90 -6.91 16.39
CA THR A 211 -27.74 -6.35 15.33
C THR A 211 -26.87 -5.80 14.23
N GLU A 212 -27.43 -5.55 13.05
CA GLU A 212 -26.72 -4.95 11.93
C GLU A 212 -25.40 -5.67 11.64
N VAL A 213 -25.44 -7.00 11.63
CA VAL A 213 -24.26 -7.82 11.29
C VAL A 213 -23.95 -7.66 9.83
N ARG A 214 -22.70 -7.32 9.50
CA ARG A 214 -22.20 -7.23 8.13
C ARG A 214 -20.90 -8.02 7.98
N TRP A 215 -20.67 -8.56 6.81
CA TRP A 215 -19.43 -9.26 6.49
C TRP A 215 -19.02 -9.04 5.04
N GLY A 216 -17.74 -9.13 4.78
CA GLY A 216 -17.18 -8.95 3.46
C GLY A 216 -15.66 -8.93 3.45
N LEU A 217 -15.11 -8.47 2.34
CA LEU A 217 -13.66 -8.31 2.23
C LEU A 217 -13.21 -7.09 3.02
N PHE A 218 -12.07 -7.26 3.71
CA PHE A 218 -11.45 -6.19 4.46
C PHE A 218 -11.01 -5.07 3.51
N GLY A 219 -11.27 -3.84 3.90
CA GLY A 219 -10.85 -2.66 3.17
C GLY A 219 -9.43 -2.25 3.50
N MET A 220 -9.29 -1.17 4.28
CA MET A 220 -7.98 -0.62 4.57
C MET A 220 -7.96 0.22 5.85
N THR A 221 -6.76 0.47 6.36
CA THR A 221 -6.51 1.44 7.44
C THR A 221 -5.68 2.63 6.96
N GLY A 222 -5.49 2.76 5.68
CA GLY A 222 -4.70 3.72 4.93
C GLY A 222 -4.28 3.13 3.61
N ILE A 223 -3.74 3.95 2.70
CA ILE A 223 -3.13 3.47 1.45
C ILE A 223 -1.75 4.06 1.27
N ARG A 224 -0.89 3.33 0.57
CA ARG A 224 0.47 3.73 0.20
C ARG A 224 0.86 3.15 -1.14
N ASP A 225 2.06 3.43 -1.60
CA ASP A 225 2.66 2.85 -2.80
C ASP A 225 1.74 3.04 -4.03
N GLN A 226 1.12 4.24 -4.15
CA GLN A 226 0.28 4.55 -5.29
C GLN A 226 1.09 4.47 -6.58
N HIS A 227 0.48 3.97 -7.65
CA HIS A 227 1.03 4.00 -8.99
C HIS A 227 -0.07 4.32 -10.00
N LEU A 228 0.23 5.20 -10.96
CA LEU A 228 -0.72 5.58 -12.01
C LEU A 228 -0.96 4.38 -12.94
N VAL A 229 -2.23 4.05 -13.19
CA VAL A 229 -2.59 3.16 -14.28
C VAL A 229 -2.47 3.96 -15.58
N GLN A 230 -1.73 3.44 -16.55
CA GLN A 230 -1.42 4.16 -17.78
C GLN A 230 -1.48 3.25 -19.00
N HIS A 231 -1.55 3.84 -20.18
CA HIS A 231 -1.27 3.17 -21.44
C HIS A 231 0.22 2.85 -21.56
N SER A 232 0.57 1.95 -22.45
CA SER A 232 1.96 1.52 -22.65
C SER A 232 2.90 2.68 -23.02
N ASP A 233 2.38 3.75 -23.66
CA ASP A 233 3.12 4.96 -24.00
C ASP A 233 3.29 5.96 -22.83
N GLY A 234 2.79 5.61 -21.63
CA GLY A 234 2.88 6.42 -20.42
C GLY A 234 1.77 7.46 -20.27
N THR A 235 0.84 7.57 -21.20
CA THR A 235 -0.34 8.42 -21.00
C THR A 235 -1.26 7.84 -19.93
N PRO A 236 -1.87 8.68 -19.07
CA PRO A 236 -2.79 8.19 -18.03
C PRO A 236 -3.97 7.43 -18.62
N TYR A 237 -4.32 6.30 -18.03
CA TYR A 237 -5.57 5.63 -18.36
C TYR A 237 -6.75 6.38 -17.72
N VAL A 238 -7.62 6.93 -18.57
CA VAL A 238 -8.79 7.72 -18.15
C VAL A 238 -10.05 7.09 -18.73
N ARG A 239 -11.05 6.86 -17.88
CA ARG A 239 -12.39 6.40 -18.27
C ARG A 239 -13.44 7.23 -17.53
N ASP A 240 -14.40 7.78 -18.28
CA ASP A 240 -15.51 8.58 -17.73
C ASP A 240 -15.05 9.78 -16.88
N GLY A 241 -13.98 10.47 -17.28
CA GLY A 241 -13.42 11.62 -16.56
C GLY A 241 -12.67 11.27 -15.27
N LYS A 242 -12.37 9.99 -15.03
CA LYS A 242 -11.61 9.52 -13.88
C LYS A 242 -10.29 8.90 -14.33
N ALA A 243 -9.20 9.30 -13.72
CA ALA A 243 -7.90 8.62 -13.82
C ALA A 243 -7.82 7.48 -12.79
N TYR A 244 -7.06 6.44 -13.12
CA TYR A 244 -6.94 5.23 -12.32
C TYR A 244 -5.57 5.11 -11.66
N PHE A 245 -5.56 4.59 -10.45
CA PHE A 245 -4.35 4.30 -9.68
C PHE A 245 -4.42 2.90 -9.07
N THR A 246 -3.29 2.25 -8.95
CA THR A 246 -3.13 1.15 -8.01
C THR A 246 -2.62 1.69 -6.68
N ALA A 247 -2.91 1.01 -5.58
CA ALA A 247 -2.33 1.34 -4.28
C ALA A 247 -2.30 0.12 -3.36
N THR A 248 -1.35 0.10 -2.45
CA THR A 248 -1.30 -0.83 -1.32
C THR A 248 -2.34 -0.44 -0.28
N CYS A 249 -3.33 -1.28 -0.06
CA CYS A 249 -4.32 -1.16 1.00
C CYS A 249 -3.70 -1.66 2.30
N ALA A 250 -3.34 -0.75 3.20
CA ALA A 250 -2.70 -1.10 4.46
C ALA A 250 -3.66 -1.92 5.33
N GLY A 251 -3.19 -3.07 5.80
CA GLY A 251 -3.90 -3.90 6.76
C GLY A 251 -3.55 -3.56 8.20
N LEU A 252 -3.96 -4.40 9.13
CA LEU A 252 -3.75 -4.22 10.56
C LEU A 252 -2.43 -4.86 11.07
N GLY A 253 -1.41 -4.97 10.21
CA GLY A 253 -0.17 -5.67 10.53
C GLY A 253 1.04 -5.21 9.74
N PHE A 254 1.89 -6.16 9.34
CA PHE A 254 3.07 -5.94 8.51
C PHE A 254 2.73 -5.91 7.01
N PHE A 255 3.75 -5.96 6.16
CA PHE A 255 3.62 -6.03 4.69
C PHE A 255 2.64 -7.13 4.26
N GLN A 256 2.79 -8.35 4.81
CA GLN A 256 1.94 -9.50 4.49
C GLN A 256 0.45 -9.27 4.80
N GLN A 257 0.12 -8.33 5.67
CA GLN A 257 -1.27 -8.03 6.03
C GLN A 257 -1.88 -6.91 5.20
N ALA A 258 -1.19 -6.45 4.17
CA ALA A 258 -1.72 -5.55 3.16
C ALA A 258 -2.17 -6.33 1.92
N HIS A 259 -3.02 -5.73 1.10
CA HIS A 259 -3.43 -6.24 -0.20
C HIS A 259 -3.40 -5.11 -1.23
N TRP A 260 -3.67 -5.42 -2.48
CA TRP A 260 -3.62 -4.43 -3.54
C TRP A 260 -5.01 -3.98 -3.94
N GLY A 261 -5.17 -2.72 -4.30
CA GLY A 261 -6.43 -2.14 -4.77
C GLY A 261 -6.25 -1.28 -6.01
N VAL A 262 -7.34 -1.12 -6.76
CA VAL A 262 -7.48 -0.13 -7.82
C VAL A 262 -8.38 0.98 -7.33
N PHE A 263 -7.97 2.22 -7.60
CA PHE A 263 -8.64 3.43 -7.17
C PHE A 263 -8.87 4.35 -8.35
N THR A 264 -9.86 5.22 -8.26
CA THR A 264 -10.09 6.29 -9.22
C THR A 264 -9.99 7.65 -8.55
N ILE A 265 -9.57 8.66 -9.32
CA ILE A 265 -9.66 10.07 -8.96
C ILE A 265 -10.49 10.80 -10.00
N ASP A 266 -11.47 11.57 -9.57
CA ASP A 266 -12.26 12.42 -10.46
C ASP A 266 -11.43 13.63 -10.89
N LEU A 267 -11.20 13.78 -12.20
CA LEU A 267 -10.36 14.88 -12.73
C LEU A 267 -11.00 16.25 -12.59
N ALA A 268 -12.32 16.33 -12.45
CA ALA A 268 -13.03 17.57 -12.20
C ALA A 268 -13.00 17.99 -10.72
N GLN A 269 -12.87 17.01 -9.80
CA GLN A 269 -12.81 17.21 -8.35
C GLN A 269 -11.76 16.26 -7.73
N PRO A 270 -10.47 16.52 -7.93
CA PRO A 270 -9.41 15.56 -7.57
C PRO A 270 -9.04 15.63 -6.08
N GLU A 271 -10.02 15.50 -5.20
CA GLU A 271 -9.83 15.63 -3.75
C GLU A 271 -9.62 14.28 -3.06
N ARG A 272 -10.08 13.18 -3.67
CA ARG A 272 -10.09 11.85 -3.07
C ARG A 272 -9.90 10.75 -4.10
N LEU A 273 -9.27 9.67 -3.64
CA LEU A 273 -9.25 8.37 -4.33
C LEU A 273 -10.41 7.52 -3.83
N GLU A 274 -11.14 6.90 -4.75
CA GLU A 274 -12.23 5.96 -4.48
C GLU A 274 -11.82 4.56 -4.91
N GLN A 275 -11.90 3.56 -4.03
CA GLN A 275 -11.57 2.17 -4.36
C GLN A 275 -12.64 1.59 -5.28
N VAL A 276 -12.22 0.97 -6.38
CA VAL A 276 -13.09 0.34 -7.39
C VAL A 276 -12.79 -1.15 -7.57
N ALA A 277 -11.57 -1.62 -7.21
CA ALA A 277 -11.24 -3.04 -7.25
C ALA A 277 -10.34 -3.46 -6.08
N GLN A 278 -10.40 -4.75 -5.73
CA GLN A 278 -9.50 -5.44 -4.82
C GLN A 278 -8.81 -6.58 -5.57
N LEU A 279 -7.49 -6.63 -5.46
CA LEU A 279 -6.66 -7.60 -6.16
C LEU A 279 -5.92 -8.48 -5.16
N TYR A 280 -6.00 -9.79 -5.38
CA TYR A 280 -5.34 -10.82 -4.62
C TYR A 280 -4.57 -11.75 -5.55
N PHE A 281 -3.60 -12.50 -5.03
CA PHE A 281 -2.69 -13.25 -5.88
C PHE A 281 -2.54 -14.69 -5.41
N LEU A 282 -2.80 -15.60 -6.34
CA LEU A 282 -2.56 -17.02 -6.13
C LEU A 282 -1.18 -17.37 -6.68
N ARG A 283 -0.27 -17.80 -5.80
CA ARG A 283 1.06 -18.26 -6.17
C ARG A 283 1.62 -19.22 -5.12
N ASP A 284 2.46 -20.15 -5.56
CA ASP A 284 3.13 -21.09 -4.67
C ASP A 284 2.15 -21.87 -3.76
N GLY A 285 0.90 -22.04 -4.21
CA GLY A 285 -0.18 -22.72 -3.47
C GLY A 285 -0.82 -21.85 -2.37
N LEU A 286 -0.49 -20.58 -2.29
CA LEU A 286 -1.01 -19.62 -1.31
C LEU A 286 -1.79 -18.51 -1.98
N LEU A 287 -2.87 -18.07 -1.33
CA LEU A 287 -3.62 -16.88 -1.68
C LEU A 287 -3.13 -15.71 -0.83
N LEU A 288 -2.58 -14.69 -1.47
CA LEU A 288 -1.76 -13.64 -0.86
C LEU A 288 -2.23 -12.25 -1.25
N GLY A 289 -1.85 -11.27 -0.45
CA GLY A 289 -2.01 -9.85 -0.73
C GLY A 289 -0.72 -9.23 -1.25
N ASP A 290 -0.14 -9.74 -2.35
CA ASP A 290 0.99 -9.07 -3.00
C ASP A 290 0.56 -7.67 -3.44
N HIS A 291 1.46 -6.70 -3.38
CA HIS A 291 1.11 -5.30 -3.61
C HIS A 291 2.32 -4.47 -4.05
N ALA A 292 2.17 -3.16 -4.18
CA ALA A 292 3.17 -2.22 -4.67
C ALA A 292 3.64 -2.57 -6.09
N GLY A 293 3.03 -1.92 -7.07
CA GLY A 293 3.29 -2.18 -8.48
C GLY A 293 2.39 -1.38 -9.39
N GLN A 294 2.38 -1.70 -10.68
CA GLN A 294 1.70 -0.97 -11.73
C GLN A 294 0.80 -1.86 -12.58
N ILE A 295 -0.28 -1.28 -13.07
CA ILE A 295 -1.11 -1.82 -14.16
C ILE A 295 -0.92 -0.93 -15.39
N VAL A 296 -0.62 -1.55 -16.53
CA VAL A 296 -0.43 -0.88 -17.82
C VAL A 296 -1.39 -1.47 -18.85
N ARG A 297 -2.04 -0.61 -19.63
CA ARG A 297 -2.84 -1.00 -20.78
C ARG A 297 -1.94 -1.09 -22.02
N ASP A 298 -1.77 -2.26 -22.56
CA ASP A 298 -1.15 -2.45 -23.88
C ASP A 298 -2.26 -2.48 -24.95
N ASP A 299 -2.45 -1.35 -25.62
CA ASP A 299 -3.48 -1.20 -26.65
C ASP A 299 -3.17 -1.98 -27.92
N ASP A 300 -1.88 -2.23 -28.22
CA ASP A 300 -1.47 -3.01 -29.39
C ASP A 300 -1.89 -4.48 -29.26
N ARG A 301 -1.96 -4.99 -28.03
CA ARG A 301 -2.32 -6.38 -27.71
C ARG A 301 -3.74 -6.52 -27.15
N ASP A 302 -4.39 -5.41 -26.85
CA ASP A 302 -5.69 -5.36 -26.20
C ASP A 302 -5.70 -6.08 -24.84
N GLU A 303 -4.61 -5.91 -24.03
CA GLU A 303 -4.45 -6.57 -22.75
C GLU A 303 -3.98 -5.62 -21.63
N TRP A 304 -4.14 -6.08 -20.40
CA TRP A 304 -3.59 -5.47 -19.21
C TRP A 304 -2.32 -6.20 -18.79
N ILE A 305 -1.25 -5.45 -18.59
CA ILE A 305 -0.02 -5.92 -17.94
C ILE A 305 -0.13 -5.55 -16.46
N VAL A 306 -0.06 -6.55 -15.60
CA VAL A 306 -0.10 -6.40 -14.13
C VAL A 306 1.26 -6.79 -13.60
N ALA A 307 1.97 -5.88 -12.98
CA ALA A 307 3.26 -6.15 -12.32
C ALA A 307 3.21 -5.68 -10.87
N ASN A 308 3.60 -6.54 -9.93
CA ASN A 308 3.55 -6.26 -8.50
C ASN A 308 4.73 -6.90 -7.74
N SER A 309 4.81 -6.63 -6.46
CA SER A 309 5.88 -7.08 -5.57
C SER A 309 5.38 -8.19 -4.65
N SER A 310 6.21 -9.20 -4.40
CA SER A 310 5.86 -10.41 -3.63
C SER A 310 5.85 -10.18 -2.11
N TRP A 311 5.16 -9.15 -1.62
CA TRP A 311 5.11 -8.81 -0.20
C TRP A 311 4.26 -9.75 0.65
N GLY A 312 3.31 -10.48 0.05
CA GLY A 312 2.32 -11.28 0.78
C GLY A 312 2.91 -12.39 1.65
N ASP A 313 4.03 -13.00 1.30
CA ASP A 313 4.72 -13.98 2.13
C ASP A 313 6.12 -13.57 2.58
N PHE A 314 6.42 -12.28 2.52
CA PHE A 314 7.73 -11.74 2.86
C PHE A 314 8.20 -12.15 4.26
N ASP A 315 9.36 -12.79 4.33
CA ASP A 315 9.95 -13.31 5.57
C ASP A 315 11.39 -12.81 5.83
N PHE A 316 11.79 -11.69 5.21
CA PHE A 316 13.12 -11.11 5.24
C PHE A 316 14.21 -11.97 4.57
N LYS A 317 13.84 -12.82 3.58
CA LYS A 317 14.78 -13.62 2.77
C LYS A 317 14.91 -13.12 1.34
N GLY A 318 13.99 -12.32 0.88
CA GLY A 318 14.01 -11.72 -0.43
C GLY A 318 12.62 -11.42 -0.96
N LEU A 319 12.61 -10.54 -1.93
CA LEU A 319 11.43 -10.11 -2.68
C LEU A 319 11.73 -10.22 -4.16
N HIS A 320 10.70 -10.32 -4.95
CA HIS A 320 10.83 -10.27 -6.40
C HIS A 320 9.57 -9.70 -7.04
N VAL A 321 9.75 -9.08 -8.19
CA VAL A 321 8.64 -8.63 -9.03
C VAL A 321 7.97 -9.83 -9.67
N ARG A 322 6.65 -9.81 -9.72
CA ARG A 322 5.80 -10.80 -10.37
C ARG A 322 4.88 -10.12 -11.37
N HIS A 323 4.39 -10.88 -12.35
CA HIS A 323 3.51 -10.34 -13.36
C HIS A 323 2.51 -11.35 -13.92
N LEU A 324 1.54 -10.80 -14.63
CA LEU A 324 0.68 -11.51 -15.58
C LEU A 324 0.23 -10.53 -16.67
N ALA A 325 -0.22 -11.08 -17.83
CA ALA A 325 -1.00 -10.34 -18.79
C ALA A 325 -2.41 -10.94 -18.87
N THR A 326 -3.45 -10.10 -19.01
CA THR A 326 -4.84 -10.54 -19.08
C THR A 326 -5.70 -9.61 -19.93
N THR A 327 -6.70 -10.17 -20.61
CA THR A 327 -7.72 -9.42 -21.32
C THR A 327 -8.95 -9.11 -20.47
N ASP A 328 -9.03 -9.64 -19.24
CA ASP A 328 -10.13 -9.38 -18.33
C ASP A 328 -10.10 -7.92 -17.84
N ASP A 329 -11.26 -7.28 -17.67
CA ASP A 329 -11.33 -5.95 -17.02
C ASP A 329 -11.12 -6.09 -15.52
N ILE A 330 -9.88 -5.86 -15.09
CA ILE A 330 -9.44 -5.97 -13.69
C ILE A 330 -9.56 -4.66 -12.92
N LEU A 331 -10.04 -3.61 -13.56
CA LEU A 331 -10.14 -2.27 -12.93
C LEU A 331 -11.41 -2.11 -12.09
N GLY A 332 -12.26 -3.12 -11.96
CA GLY A 332 -13.46 -3.09 -11.12
C GLY A 332 -13.74 -4.44 -10.47
N GLY A 333 -14.28 -4.45 -9.25
CA GLY A 333 -14.67 -5.67 -8.54
C GLY A 333 -13.55 -6.36 -7.75
N VAL A 334 -13.62 -7.68 -7.66
CA VAL A 334 -12.65 -8.51 -6.89
C VAL A 334 -12.03 -9.53 -7.81
N HIS A 335 -10.70 -9.62 -7.78
CA HIS A 335 -9.95 -10.55 -8.63
C HIS A 335 -8.93 -11.33 -7.83
N VAL A 336 -8.83 -12.62 -8.12
CA VAL A 336 -7.74 -13.50 -7.69
C VAL A 336 -6.92 -13.84 -8.93
N LEU A 337 -5.71 -13.31 -9.00
CA LEU A 337 -4.85 -13.35 -10.17
C LEU A 337 -3.69 -14.33 -9.95
N GLU A 338 -3.37 -15.11 -10.98
CA GLU A 338 -2.23 -16.03 -10.95
C GLU A 338 -1.03 -15.37 -11.62
N THR A 339 0.08 -15.19 -10.88
CA THR A 339 1.25 -14.46 -11.35
C THR A 339 2.48 -15.34 -11.46
N GLN A 340 3.39 -14.96 -12.35
CA GLN A 340 4.71 -15.58 -12.50
C GLN A 340 5.82 -14.58 -12.12
N ARG A 341 7.03 -15.09 -11.83
CA ARG A 341 8.18 -14.25 -11.53
C ARG A 341 8.69 -13.53 -12.78
N THR A 342 8.96 -12.23 -12.66
CA THR A 342 9.57 -11.42 -13.71
C THR A 342 11.10 -11.64 -13.74
N ALA A 343 11.66 -11.80 -14.93
CA ALA A 343 13.10 -11.92 -15.13
C ALA A 343 13.75 -10.54 -15.23
N LEU A 344 13.92 -9.85 -14.10
CA LEU A 344 14.67 -8.60 -14.04
C LEU A 344 16.18 -8.86 -14.13
N PRO A 345 16.98 -7.92 -14.66
CA PRO A 345 18.44 -8.06 -14.81
C PRO A 345 19.16 -7.80 -13.47
N THR A 346 18.75 -8.49 -12.42
CA THR A 346 19.34 -8.40 -11.08
C THR A 346 19.24 -9.75 -10.36
N ASP A 347 20.24 -10.08 -9.57
CA ASP A 347 20.23 -11.21 -8.64
C ASP A 347 19.80 -10.81 -7.22
N GLN A 348 19.53 -9.49 -7.02
CA GLN A 348 19.10 -8.94 -5.73
C GLN A 348 17.60 -9.12 -5.52
N SER A 349 17.15 -8.89 -4.29
CA SER A 349 15.72 -8.67 -4.03
C SER A 349 15.23 -7.48 -4.82
N SER A 350 14.00 -7.54 -5.35
CA SER A 350 13.44 -6.47 -6.17
C SER A 350 11.95 -6.26 -5.92
N TRP A 351 11.50 -5.00 -6.01
CA TRP A 351 10.10 -4.61 -5.84
C TRP A 351 9.77 -3.28 -6.55
N ASP A 352 8.54 -2.78 -6.43
CA ASP A 352 8.01 -1.54 -7.00
C ASP A 352 8.25 -1.39 -8.50
N PRO A 353 7.76 -2.31 -9.35
CA PRO A 353 7.92 -2.16 -10.79
C PRO A 353 7.12 -0.97 -11.32
N GLY A 354 7.76 -0.17 -12.17
CA GLY A 354 7.14 0.88 -12.98
C GLY A 354 7.65 0.79 -14.42
N MET A 355 6.74 0.70 -15.40
CA MET A 355 7.13 0.44 -16.78
C MET A 355 6.44 1.38 -17.76
N THR A 356 7.12 1.70 -18.85
CA THR A 356 6.61 2.55 -19.93
C THR A 356 7.35 2.23 -21.22
N ARG A 357 6.66 2.27 -22.35
CA ARG A 357 7.25 2.12 -23.67
C ARG A 357 7.60 3.49 -24.25
N ILE A 358 8.90 3.79 -24.37
CA ILE A 358 9.44 5.05 -24.85
C ILE A 358 10.17 4.78 -26.17
N ASP A 359 9.80 5.50 -27.22
CA ASP A 359 10.39 5.36 -28.57
C ASP A 359 10.43 3.89 -29.06
N GLY A 360 9.35 3.13 -28.79
CA GLY A 360 9.21 1.74 -29.20
C GLY A 360 9.96 0.71 -28.35
N ARG A 361 10.61 1.11 -27.26
CA ARG A 361 11.31 0.24 -26.33
C ARG A 361 10.68 0.31 -24.93
N TRP A 362 10.55 -0.83 -24.27
CA TRP A 362 10.11 -0.87 -22.90
C TRP A 362 11.23 -0.50 -21.93
N TYR A 363 10.96 0.43 -21.04
CA TYR A 363 11.75 0.75 -19.88
C TYR A 363 11.05 0.26 -18.63
N VAL A 364 11.80 -0.35 -17.72
CA VAL A 364 11.29 -0.91 -16.47
C VAL A 364 12.11 -0.39 -15.30
N GLY A 365 11.51 0.51 -14.52
CA GLY A 365 12.05 0.94 -13.24
C GLY A 365 11.71 -0.10 -12.18
N PHE A 366 12.60 -0.32 -11.24
CA PHE A 366 12.37 -1.18 -10.08
C PHE A 366 13.33 -0.80 -8.95
N VAL A 367 13.03 -1.29 -7.76
CA VAL A 367 13.94 -1.22 -6.61
C VAL A 367 14.74 -2.51 -6.56
N GLU A 368 16.04 -2.42 -6.30
CA GLU A 368 16.86 -3.56 -5.92
C GLU A 368 17.45 -3.38 -4.53
N SER A 369 17.65 -4.50 -3.83
CA SER A 369 18.12 -4.49 -2.45
C SER A 369 19.26 -5.48 -2.26
N PRO A 370 20.48 -4.98 -2.07
CA PRO A 370 21.66 -5.81 -1.81
C PRO A 370 21.64 -6.41 -0.39
N SER A 371 20.85 -5.87 0.52
CA SER A 371 20.79 -6.34 1.91
C SER A 371 19.41 -6.17 2.53
N GLN A 372 18.96 -7.21 3.23
CA GLN A 372 17.75 -7.20 4.05
C GLN A 372 18.03 -6.91 5.54
N LYS A 373 19.33 -6.93 5.95
CA LYS A 373 19.77 -6.68 7.34
C LYS A 373 21.20 -6.10 7.38
N PRO A 374 21.40 -4.79 7.45
CA PRO A 374 20.39 -3.73 7.46
C PRO A 374 19.58 -3.73 6.15
N PHE A 375 18.41 -3.17 6.20
CA PHE A 375 17.57 -3.02 5.01
C PHE A 375 18.15 -1.89 4.15
N ASP A 376 18.67 -2.23 2.98
CA ASP A 376 19.39 -1.35 2.06
C ASP A 376 18.84 -1.54 0.65
N PHE A 377 18.39 -0.47 0.00
CA PHE A 377 17.72 -0.54 -1.28
C PHE A 377 17.81 0.78 -2.06
N HIS A 378 17.87 0.67 -3.38
CA HIS A 378 18.01 1.77 -4.31
C HIS A 378 17.25 1.51 -5.62
N PRO A 379 16.91 2.55 -6.38
CA PRO A 379 16.21 2.39 -7.65
C PRO A 379 17.17 1.99 -8.77
N ALA A 380 16.67 1.18 -9.69
CA ALA A 380 17.34 0.73 -10.88
C ALA A 380 16.42 0.87 -12.10
N LEU A 381 17.00 1.04 -13.28
CA LEU A 381 16.31 1.12 -14.57
C LEU A 381 16.85 0.08 -15.51
N ALA A 382 15.96 -0.68 -16.13
CA ALA A 382 16.25 -1.62 -17.21
C ALA A 382 15.52 -1.23 -18.49
N VAL A 383 16.00 -1.76 -19.62
CA VAL A 383 15.41 -1.53 -20.93
C VAL A 383 15.35 -2.83 -21.72
N ALA A 384 14.24 -3.08 -22.41
CA ALA A 384 14.12 -4.19 -23.34
C ALA A 384 14.79 -3.84 -24.69
N PRO A 385 15.30 -4.83 -25.45
CA PRO A 385 15.71 -4.63 -26.83
C PRO A 385 14.56 -4.07 -27.68
N GLU A 386 14.89 -3.41 -28.77
CA GLU A 386 13.89 -2.90 -29.71
C GLU A 386 13.00 -4.04 -30.25
N GLY A 387 11.68 -3.86 -30.14
CA GLY A 387 10.69 -4.84 -30.59
C GLY A 387 10.52 -6.06 -29.66
N ALA A 388 11.25 -6.14 -28.55
CA ALA A 388 11.03 -7.15 -27.52
C ALA A 388 9.94 -6.72 -26.55
N ASP A 389 9.35 -7.70 -25.85
CA ASP A 389 8.38 -7.44 -24.79
C ASP A 389 9.05 -6.87 -23.53
N TRP A 390 8.22 -6.28 -22.64
CA TRP A 390 8.68 -5.62 -21.43
C TRP A 390 9.35 -6.57 -20.40
N ASP A 391 9.09 -7.87 -20.47
CA ASP A 391 9.67 -8.89 -19.60
C ASP A 391 10.71 -9.78 -20.32
N GLU A 392 11.06 -9.44 -21.57
CA GLU A 392 12.01 -10.19 -22.39
C GLU A 392 13.38 -9.51 -22.45
N LYS A 393 14.42 -10.25 -22.07
CA LYS A 393 15.83 -9.87 -22.26
C LYS A 393 16.16 -8.44 -21.77
N LEU A 394 15.56 -8.06 -20.65
CA LEU A 394 15.84 -6.76 -20.04
C LEU A 394 17.35 -6.61 -19.77
N GLU A 395 17.90 -5.48 -20.15
CA GLU A 395 19.28 -5.08 -19.89
C GLU A 395 19.29 -3.94 -18.88
N LEU A 396 20.17 -4.02 -17.86
CA LEU A 396 20.31 -2.95 -16.87
C LEU A 396 20.91 -1.72 -17.53
N VAL A 397 20.19 -0.59 -17.48
CA VAL A 397 20.70 0.72 -17.89
C VAL A 397 21.60 1.28 -16.81
N GLY A 398 21.16 1.22 -15.55
CA GLY A 398 21.90 1.67 -14.40
C GLY A 398 21.10 1.54 -13.10
N ALA A 399 21.79 1.79 -11.98
CA ALA A 399 21.22 1.81 -10.65
C ALA A 399 21.87 2.91 -9.81
N ALA A 400 21.10 3.56 -8.95
CA ALA A 400 21.57 4.63 -8.05
C ALA A 400 22.11 4.04 -6.74
N THR A 401 23.20 3.26 -6.83
CA THR A 401 23.76 2.47 -5.72
C THR A 401 24.32 3.29 -4.57
N GLU A 402 24.45 4.60 -4.73
CA GLU A 402 24.83 5.55 -3.67
C GLU A 402 23.67 5.92 -2.74
N LEU A 403 22.43 5.51 -3.08
CA LEU A 403 21.23 5.70 -2.28
C LEU A 403 20.93 4.40 -1.49
N HIS A 404 20.35 4.52 -0.29
CA HIS A 404 20.22 3.38 0.62
C HIS A 404 18.81 3.13 1.15
N GLN A 405 17.89 4.10 1.00
CA GLN A 405 16.49 4.01 1.42
C GLN A 405 15.60 4.69 0.36
N THR A 406 15.74 4.26 -0.90
CA THR A 406 15.09 4.93 -2.03
C THR A 406 14.26 3.93 -2.84
N GLU A 407 12.95 4.18 -2.92
CA GLU A 407 11.97 3.30 -3.58
C GLU A 407 10.91 4.11 -4.36
N GLY A 408 9.88 3.42 -4.88
CA GLY A 408 8.78 4.02 -5.63
C GLY A 408 9.21 4.61 -6.98
N PRO A 409 9.98 3.90 -7.83
CA PRO A 409 10.43 4.43 -9.10
C PRO A 409 9.25 4.60 -10.07
N ILE A 410 9.24 5.72 -10.78
CA ILE A 410 8.30 5.99 -11.87
C ILE A 410 9.03 6.53 -13.11
N LEU A 411 8.40 6.34 -14.25
CA LEU A 411 8.74 7.02 -15.51
C LEU A 411 7.63 8.03 -15.81
N ALA A 412 8.00 9.30 -15.92
CA ALA A 412 7.06 10.39 -16.18
C ALA A 412 7.55 11.32 -17.28
N GLN A 413 6.63 11.76 -18.13
CA GLN A 413 6.93 12.73 -19.19
C GLN A 413 6.50 14.14 -18.75
N VAL A 414 7.41 15.08 -18.78
CA VAL A 414 7.14 16.50 -18.51
C VAL A 414 7.61 17.32 -19.70
N GLN A 415 6.69 18.04 -20.34
CA GLN A 415 6.93 18.85 -21.54
C GLN A 415 7.71 18.10 -22.64
N GLY A 416 7.36 16.83 -22.88
CA GLY A 416 7.97 15.99 -23.92
C GLY A 416 9.29 15.31 -23.53
N THR A 417 9.86 15.60 -22.37
CA THR A 417 11.06 14.95 -21.87
C THR A 417 10.69 13.86 -20.84
N TRP A 418 11.30 12.68 -20.97
CA TRP A 418 11.13 11.58 -20.05
C TRP A 418 12.12 11.65 -18.89
N TRP A 419 11.58 11.43 -17.71
CA TRP A 419 12.31 11.43 -16.45
C TRP A 419 12.04 10.16 -15.67
N PHE A 420 13.06 9.71 -14.93
CA PHE A 420 12.94 8.68 -13.93
C PHE A 420 12.98 9.34 -12.55
N LEU A 421 11.94 9.12 -11.74
CA LEU A 421 11.81 9.68 -10.39
C LEU A 421 11.75 8.55 -9.38
N ALA A 422 12.18 8.84 -8.15
CA ALA A 422 12.04 7.95 -7.01
C ALA A 422 11.84 8.76 -5.72
N SER A 423 11.72 8.08 -4.59
CA SER A 423 11.55 8.67 -3.26
C SER A 423 12.72 8.28 -2.37
N ASP A 424 13.52 9.25 -1.92
CA ASP A 424 14.67 9.06 -1.05
C ASP A 424 14.29 9.36 0.41
N GLY A 425 14.14 8.31 1.21
CA GLY A 425 13.77 8.41 2.63
C GLY A 425 14.86 8.99 3.52
N ASP A 426 16.13 8.81 3.17
CA ASP A 426 17.26 9.34 3.93
C ASP A 426 17.40 10.85 3.76
N ALA A 427 17.35 11.32 2.51
CA ALA A 427 17.47 12.73 2.19
C ALA A 427 16.12 13.48 2.21
N ARG A 428 15.00 12.76 2.25
CA ARG A 428 13.63 13.28 2.31
C ARG A 428 13.31 14.22 1.16
N HIS A 429 13.49 13.71 -0.06
CA HIS A 429 13.13 14.39 -1.30
C HIS A 429 12.93 13.38 -2.43
N TYR A 430 12.47 13.85 -3.58
CA TYR A 430 12.24 13.06 -4.78
C TYR A 430 13.37 13.30 -5.78
N PRO A 431 14.40 12.42 -5.85
CA PRO A 431 15.45 12.55 -6.85
C PRO A 431 14.90 12.36 -8.26
N VAL A 432 15.44 13.15 -9.20
CA VAL A 432 15.12 13.09 -10.63
C VAL A 432 16.35 12.65 -11.39
N PHE A 433 16.18 11.67 -12.27
CA PHE A 433 17.23 11.13 -13.13
C PHE A 433 16.80 11.23 -14.59
N ASP A 434 17.78 11.35 -15.49
CA ASP A 434 17.56 11.11 -16.91
C ASP A 434 17.47 9.59 -17.21
N LEU A 435 17.10 9.23 -18.45
CA LEU A 435 16.99 7.82 -18.84
C LEU A 435 18.33 7.07 -18.90
N SER A 436 19.46 7.71 -18.64
CA SER A 436 20.76 7.06 -18.42
C SER A 436 21.09 6.82 -16.95
N MET A 437 20.13 7.06 -16.04
CA MET A 437 20.27 7.01 -14.58
C MET A 437 21.25 8.04 -14.00
N ARG A 438 21.57 9.10 -14.76
CA ARG A 438 22.31 10.24 -14.23
C ARG A 438 21.34 11.11 -13.42
N ARG A 439 21.64 11.33 -12.14
CA ARG A 439 20.87 12.24 -11.30
C ARG A 439 21.05 13.68 -11.80
N VAL A 440 19.94 14.33 -12.13
CA VAL A 440 19.90 15.69 -12.68
C VAL A 440 19.36 16.72 -11.70
N GLY A 441 18.61 16.29 -10.68
CA GLY A 441 18.06 17.20 -9.67
C GLY A 441 17.10 16.52 -8.70
N ARG A 442 16.14 17.28 -8.25
CA ARG A 442 15.04 16.82 -7.38
C ARG A 442 13.77 17.60 -7.72
N LEU A 443 12.62 16.96 -7.53
CA LEU A 443 11.32 17.63 -7.64
C LEU A 443 11.08 18.56 -6.43
N ASP A 444 10.57 19.75 -6.67
CA ASP A 444 10.15 20.70 -5.61
C ASP A 444 8.74 20.36 -5.13
N ALA A 445 8.66 19.46 -4.18
CA ALA A 445 7.41 19.02 -3.59
C ALA A 445 7.57 18.76 -2.09
N PRO A 446 6.53 18.99 -1.28
CA PRO A 446 6.50 18.57 0.13
C PRO A 446 6.80 17.09 0.28
N TYR A 447 7.69 16.74 1.22
CA TYR A 447 8.08 15.37 1.50
C TYR A 447 7.70 15.01 2.94
N GLU A 448 6.76 14.10 3.07
CA GLU A 448 6.24 13.64 4.36
C GLU A 448 7.06 12.47 4.93
N THR A 449 6.46 11.49 5.56
CA THR A 449 7.18 10.41 6.23
C THR A 449 7.07 9.08 5.47
N ASN A 450 8.05 8.22 5.69
CA ASN A 450 8.03 6.81 5.30
C ASN A 450 8.04 6.57 3.78
N ILE A 451 8.90 7.27 3.07
CA ILE A 451 9.24 7.10 1.65
C ILE A 451 8.01 7.21 0.74
N PRO A 452 7.35 8.39 0.68
CA PRO A 452 6.16 8.59 -0.15
C PRO A 452 6.48 8.53 -1.65
N HIS A 453 5.81 7.64 -2.40
CA HIS A 453 6.04 7.44 -3.83
C HIS A 453 5.47 8.62 -4.64
N PRO A 454 6.24 9.26 -5.54
CA PRO A 454 5.78 10.42 -6.31
C PRO A 454 5.03 9.99 -7.57
N GLN A 455 3.70 10.08 -7.62
CA GLN A 455 2.93 9.79 -8.83
C GLN A 455 2.48 11.09 -9.50
N LEU A 456 3.01 11.37 -10.69
CA LEU A 456 2.66 12.55 -11.47
C LEU A 456 1.51 12.22 -12.43
N LEU A 457 0.40 12.93 -12.30
CA LEU A 457 -0.74 12.87 -13.20
C LEU A 457 -0.84 14.20 -13.96
N PRO A 458 -0.59 14.24 -15.27
CA PRO A 458 -0.76 15.45 -16.06
C PRO A 458 -2.24 15.84 -16.16
N LEU A 459 -2.53 17.13 -16.19
CA LEU A 459 -3.84 17.72 -16.32
C LEU A 459 -4.01 18.43 -17.66
N ASP A 460 -5.26 18.57 -18.12
CA ASP A 460 -5.58 19.24 -19.39
C ASP A 460 -5.19 20.74 -19.42
N ASP A 461 -5.05 21.37 -18.27
CA ASP A 461 -4.60 22.77 -18.14
C ASP A 461 -3.07 22.94 -18.25
N GLY A 462 -2.36 21.85 -18.43
CA GLY A 462 -0.88 21.81 -18.52
C GLY A 462 -0.19 21.66 -17.17
N GLY A 463 -0.92 21.69 -16.06
CA GLY A 463 -0.42 21.41 -14.71
C GLY A 463 -0.32 19.93 -14.40
N PHE A 464 0.05 19.61 -13.15
CA PHE A 464 0.17 18.24 -12.65
C PHE A 464 -0.48 18.10 -11.28
N LEU A 465 -1.07 16.91 -11.03
CA LEU A 465 -1.25 16.43 -9.67
C LEU A 465 -0.07 15.53 -9.31
N LEU A 466 0.41 15.67 -8.07
CA LEU A 466 1.29 14.69 -7.44
C LEU A 466 0.48 13.96 -6.38
N VAL A 467 0.19 12.68 -6.63
CA VAL A 467 -0.52 11.80 -5.69
C VAL A 467 0.49 10.95 -4.95
N THR A 468 0.45 11.02 -3.64
CA THR A 468 1.41 10.30 -2.79
C THR A 468 0.79 9.98 -1.41
N PHE A 469 1.60 9.57 -0.45
CA PHE A 469 1.15 9.24 0.89
C PHE A 469 2.05 9.81 2.00
N ASP A 470 1.53 9.80 3.23
CA ASP A 470 2.30 10.03 4.44
C ASP A 470 2.18 8.80 5.35
N GLY A 471 3.31 8.34 5.86
CA GLY A 471 3.41 7.16 6.72
C GLY A 471 2.90 7.34 8.15
N THR A 472 2.07 8.32 8.45
CA THR A 472 1.44 8.46 9.77
C THR A 472 0.64 7.22 10.14
N GLN A 473 0.89 6.66 11.33
CA GLN A 473 0.20 5.45 11.79
C GLN A 473 -1.27 5.71 12.14
N TYR A 474 -2.13 4.73 11.86
CA TYR A 474 -3.54 4.75 12.25
C TYR A 474 -3.71 4.65 13.77
N ALA A 475 -2.95 3.76 14.45
CA ALA A 475 -3.02 3.55 15.89
C ALA A 475 -1.69 3.07 16.46
N GLU A 476 -1.37 3.50 17.69
CA GLU A 476 -0.10 3.20 18.37
C GLU A 476 0.16 1.72 18.67
N ASN A 477 -0.88 0.89 18.75
CA ASN A 477 -0.79 -0.51 19.18
C ASN A 477 -0.93 -1.51 18.02
N LEU A 478 -0.74 -1.08 16.79
CA LEU A 478 -0.71 -1.98 15.64
C LEU A 478 0.66 -2.63 15.50
N MET A 479 0.66 -3.87 14.97
CA MET A 479 1.88 -4.60 14.68
C MET A 479 2.52 -4.07 13.39
N GLY A 480 3.83 -3.83 13.42
CA GLY A 480 4.61 -3.52 12.23
C GLY A 480 4.19 -2.22 11.54
N TYR A 481 4.10 -2.26 10.23
CA TYR A 481 3.70 -1.14 9.38
C TYR A 481 2.18 -0.94 9.34
N GLY A 482 1.42 -1.76 10.03
CA GLY A 482 -0.04 -1.75 9.97
C GLY A 482 -0.64 -0.38 10.24
N GLY A 483 -1.58 -0.01 9.40
CA GLY A 483 -2.38 1.17 9.60
C GLY A 483 -1.67 2.50 9.32
N HIS A 484 -0.68 2.54 8.43
CA HIS A 484 -0.15 3.81 7.95
C HIS A 484 -0.54 4.08 6.49
N GLY A 485 -0.52 5.36 6.11
CA GLY A 485 -0.79 5.83 4.77
C GLY A 485 -1.98 6.78 4.68
N ASP A 486 -1.76 8.05 5.07
CA ASP A 486 -2.65 9.14 4.67
C ASP A 486 -2.41 9.46 3.19
N VAL A 487 -3.45 9.70 2.43
CA VAL A 487 -3.34 10.17 1.05
C VAL A 487 -3.00 11.65 1.05
N LEU A 488 -2.05 12.02 0.20
CA LEU A 488 -1.73 13.40 -0.13
C LEU A 488 -1.96 13.63 -1.61
N ILE A 489 -2.72 14.66 -1.94
CA ILE A 489 -2.89 15.15 -3.30
C ILE A 489 -2.35 16.57 -3.33
N MET A 490 -1.37 16.78 -4.20
CA MET A 490 -0.72 18.07 -4.39
C MET A 490 -0.92 18.52 -5.82
N ARG A 491 -0.98 19.83 -6.01
CA ARG A 491 -1.09 20.43 -7.35
C ARG A 491 0.17 21.25 -7.64
N SER A 492 0.65 21.19 -8.89
CA SER A 492 1.70 22.08 -9.35
C SER A 492 1.20 23.53 -9.36
N ARG A 493 2.09 24.44 -9.01
CA ARG A 493 1.85 25.88 -9.19
C ARG A 493 2.30 26.27 -10.60
N ASP A 494 1.56 27.20 -11.20
CA ASP A 494 1.91 27.86 -12.45
C ASP A 494 3.18 28.74 -12.25
#